data_b98225b83c535ffa27575493b817fd3a
#
_entry.id   b98225b83c535ffa27575493b817fd3a
#
_cell.length_a   1.000
_cell.length_b   1.000
_cell.length_c   1.000
_cell.angle_alpha   90.00
_cell.angle_beta   90.00
_cell.angle_gamma   90.00
#
_symmetry.space_group_name_H-M   'P 1'
#
loop_
_entity.id
_entity.type
_entity.pdbx_description
1 polymer ?
#
loop_
_entity_poly.entity_id
_entity_poly.type
_entity_poly.pdbx_seq_one_letter_code
_entity_poly.pdbx_strand_id
1 'polypeptide(L)'
;FVFGRGGEELELLVENGIPFEIVPGITSAVSVPAYAGIPITHRDFTSSFHVITGHARKDGVSRINYDALVQLKGTLVFLMGISSMPSICKGLMDAGMEGTMPAAVLERGTTSRQRKVVSDVAHLVESSEQAGIKAPAIIVVGEVCTLEKDFEWAEKRILGKRQFLITRPKENGSALAERLRACGAQVLEVPSIVTHPIEQNEKLKNAVLQTGAKELWIVFSSPIGVRTFFEQLLKLGLDARSLMQDGRSLKFAVIGSATGKELRKFGFCADVMPAVFNAKELGEKLAKEAVPESRIVIARAKEGSKELIPPLQQAGLEVEDIPIYETDYEVNEILNKEIQKVF
;
A
#
# COMPACT_ATOMS: atom_id res chain seq x y z
N PHE A 1 -21.26 -8.09 -7.97
CA PHE A 1 -22.69 -8.43 -8.15
C PHE A 1 -23.37 -9.09 -6.92
N VAL A 2 -22.70 -9.30 -5.81
CA VAL A 2 -23.33 -9.90 -4.62
C VAL A 2 -23.92 -8.79 -3.75
N PHE A 3 -25.24 -8.61 -3.80
CA PHE A 3 -26.03 -7.60 -3.08
C PHE A 3 -25.56 -6.14 -3.26
N GLY A 4 -24.76 -5.85 -4.26
CA GLY A 4 -24.50 -4.52 -4.76
C GLY A 4 -25.46 -4.17 -5.89
N ARG A 5 -25.56 -2.90 -6.24
CA ARG A 5 -26.48 -2.43 -7.29
C ARG A 5 -25.87 -2.48 -8.70
N GLY A 6 -24.81 -3.24 -8.90
CA GLY A 6 -24.09 -3.31 -10.18
C GLY A 6 -24.95 -3.80 -11.35
N GLY A 7 -25.98 -4.63 -11.11
CA GLY A 7 -26.92 -5.02 -12.15
C GLY A 7 -27.69 -3.83 -12.73
N GLU A 8 -28.24 -2.99 -11.85
CA GLU A 8 -28.99 -1.79 -12.24
C GLU A 8 -28.13 -0.76 -12.99
N GLU A 9 -26.84 -0.64 -12.61
CA GLU A 9 -25.88 0.22 -13.28
C GLU A 9 -25.58 -0.31 -14.70
N LEU A 10 -25.45 -1.63 -14.88
CA LEU A 10 -25.23 -2.24 -16.18
C LEU A 10 -26.44 -2.13 -17.10
N GLU A 11 -27.67 -2.24 -16.57
CA GLU A 11 -28.89 -2.03 -17.36
C GLU A 11 -28.85 -0.66 -18.05
N LEU A 12 -28.47 0.39 -17.31
CA LEU A 12 -28.34 1.75 -17.86
C LEU A 12 -27.25 1.85 -18.94
N LEU A 13 -26.11 1.17 -18.76
CA LEU A 13 -25.03 1.15 -19.78
C LEU A 13 -25.50 0.43 -21.06
N VAL A 14 -26.20 -0.70 -20.89
CA VAL A 14 -26.74 -1.46 -22.03
C VAL A 14 -27.78 -0.64 -22.80
N GLU A 15 -28.70 0.01 -22.11
CA GLU A 15 -29.73 0.88 -22.73
C GLU A 15 -29.12 2.02 -23.56
N ASN A 16 -27.95 2.50 -23.14
CA ASN A 16 -27.24 3.58 -23.86
C ASN A 16 -26.16 3.09 -24.83
N GLY A 17 -26.04 1.77 -25.05
CA GLY A 17 -25.05 1.19 -25.96
C GLY A 17 -23.60 1.41 -25.54
N ILE A 18 -23.33 1.62 -24.25
CA ILE A 18 -21.98 1.87 -23.73
C ILE A 18 -21.28 0.54 -23.45
N PRO A 19 -20.13 0.26 -24.08
CA PRO A 19 -19.34 -0.93 -23.77
C PRO A 19 -18.86 -0.91 -22.32
N PHE A 20 -18.87 -2.09 -21.68
CA PHE A 20 -18.38 -2.24 -20.30
C PHE A 20 -17.63 -3.54 -20.12
N GLU A 21 -16.85 -3.60 -19.05
CA GLU A 21 -16.17 -4.81 -18.57
C GLU A 21 -16.46 -5.01 -17.08
N ILE A 22 -16.64 -6.28 -16.68
CA ILE A 22 -16.87 -6.65 -15.29
C ILE A 22 -15.57 -7.24 -14.73
N VAL A 23 -14.98 -6.56 -13.78
CA VAL A 23 -13.82 -7.07 -13.04
C VAL A 23 -14.32 -7.84 -11.81
N PRO A 24 -14.15 -9.17 -11.73
CA PRO A 24 -14.57 -9.94 -10.57
C PRO A 24 -13.84 -9.54 -9.30
N GLY A 25 -14.57 -9.56 -8.19
CA GLY A 25 -14.01 -9.33 -6.85
C GLY A 25 -14.29 -10.50 -5.91
N ILE A 26 -13.81 -10.41 -4.66
CA ILE A 26 -14.04 -11.38 -3.61
C ILE A 26 -15.14 -10.87 -2.70
N THR A 27 -16.21 -11.64 -2.53
CA THR A 27 -17.30 -11.29 -1.60
C THR A 27 -16.90 -11.49 -0.16
N SER A 28 -17.34 -10.59 0.73
CA SER A 28 -17.19 -10.73 2.19
C SER A 28 -17.80 -12.01 2.74
N ALA A 29 -18.82 -12.56 2.07
CA ALA A 29 -19.41 -13.84 2.47
C ALA A 29 -18.41 -15.00 2.47
N VAL A 30 -17.35 -14.92 1.69
CA VAL A 30 -16.29 -15.94 1.60
C VAL A 30 -15.03 -15.50 2.35
N SER A 31 -14.60 -14.25 2.13
CA SER A 31 -13.32 -13.79 2.66
C SER A 31 -13.33 -13.57 4.17
N VAL A 32 -14.42 -13.05 4.74
CA VAL A 32 -14.48 -12.74 6.18
C VAL A 32 -14.47 -14.01 7.04
N PRO A 33 -15.29 -15.05 6.76
CA PRO A 33 -15.18 -16.32 7.49
C PRO A 33 -13.81 -16.94 7.39
N ALA A 34 -13.20 -16.96 6.20
CA ALA A 34 -11.85 -17.50 6.01
C ALA A 34 -10.80 -16.80 6.89
N TYR A 35 -10.86 -15.48 7.02
CA TYR A 35 -9.98 -14.72 7.92
C TYR A 35 -10.30 -14.93 9.39
N ALA A 36 -11.53 -15.30 9.72
CA ALA A 36 -11.94 -15.64 11.08
C ALA A 36 -11.64 -17.10 11.47
N GLY A 37 -11.08 -17.91 10.55
CA GLY A 37 -10.83 -19.35 10.78
C GLY A 37 -12.09 -20.20 10.62
N ILE A 38 -13.13 -19.73 9.95
CA ILE A 38 -14.36 -20.46 9.70
C ILE A 38 -14.44 -20.82 8.21
N PRO A 39 -14.24 -22.10 7.84
CA PRO A 39 -14.50 -22.56 6.49
C PRO A 39 -16.00 -22.57 6.23
N ILE A 40 -16.45 -21.93 5.13
CA ILE A 40 -17.88 -21.89 4.83
C ILE A 40 -18.46 -23.22 4.36
N THR A 41 -17.59 -24.14 3.94
CA THR A 41 -17.92 -25.56 3.67
C THR A 41 -16.85 -26.45 4.27
N HIS A 42 -17.22 -27.64 4.73
CA HIS A 42 -16.30 -28.65 5.23
C HIS A 42 -16.90 -30.03 5.00
N ARG A 43 -16.06 -31.00 4.58
CA ARG A 43 -16.52 -32.34 4.17
C ARG A 43 -17.38 -33.03 5.23
N ASP A 44 -17.04 -32.87 6.51
CA ASP A 44 -17.70 -33.54 7.60
C ASP A 44 -18.94 -32.80 8.13
N PHE A 45 -19.11 -31.52 7.76
CA PHE A 45 -20.22 -30.68 8.28
C PHE A 45 -21.22 -30.30 7.21
N THR A 46 -20.77 -29.79 6.05
CA THR A 46 -21.69 -29.30 5.02
C THR A 46 -21.05 -29.21 3.65
N SER A 47 -21.82 -29.57 2.62
CA SER A 47 -21.42 -29.46 1.21
C SER A 47 -21.98 -28.23 0.49
N SER A 48 -22.78 -27.40 1.19
CA SER A 48 -23.39 -26.21 0.61
C SER A 48 -23.32 -25.02 1.55
N PHE A 49 -23.38 -23.82 1.00
CA PHE A 49 -23.58 -22.58 1.76
C PHE A 49 -24.52 -21.64 1.03
N HIS A 50 -25.20 -20.80 1.78
CA HIS A 50 -26.20 -19.87 1.27
C HIS A 50 -25.90 -18.46 1.72
N VAL A 51 -25.84 -17.52 0.77
CA VAL A 51 -25.59 -16.10 1.03
C VAL A 51 -26.91 -15.35 0.97
N ILE A 52 -27.29 -14.76 2.08
CA ILE A 52 -28.60 -14.12 2.27
C ILE A 52 -28.40 -12.66 2.66
N THR A 53 -29.22 -11.77 2.13
CA THR A 53 -29.29 -10.40 2.68
C THR A 53 -30.23 -10.38 3.89
N GLY A 54 -29.68 -9.91 5.02
CA GLY A 54 -30.49 -9.70 6.25
C GLY A 54 -31.24 -8.37 6.24
N HIS A 55 -31.06 -7.57 5.19
CA HIS A 55 -31.75 -6.27 5.11
C HIS A 55 -33.24 -6.44 4.76
N ALA A 56 -34.11 -6.01 5.66
CA ALA A 56 -35.54 -5.93 5.38
C ALA A 56 -35.78 -4.83 4.33
N ARG A 57 -36.75 -5.05 3.42
CA ARG A 57 -37.21 -3.99 2.51
C ARG A 57 -37.85 -2.84 3.29
N LYS A 58 -38.03 -1.68 2.63
CA LYS A 58 -38.71 -0.50 3.20
C LYS A 58 -40.13 -0.78 3.69
N ASP A 59 -40.79 -1.84 3.18
CA ASP A 59 -42.08 -2.33 3.60
C ASP A 59 -42.07 -3.18 4.89
N GLY A 60 -40.88 -3.43 5.46
CA GLY A 60 -40.69 -4.20 6.69
C GLY A 60 -40.90 -5.72 6.55
N VAL A 61 -41.23 -6.22 5.37
CA VAL A 61 -41.50 -7.64 5.14
C VAL A 61 -40.19 -8.38 4.86
N SER A 62 -39.79 -9.26 5.76
CA SER A 62 -38.69 -10.23 5.48
C SER A 62 -39.20 -11.24 4.45
N ARG A 63 -38.43 -11.38 3.36
CA ARG A 63 -38.67 -12.43 2.34
C ARG A 63 -37.80 -13.67 2.55
N ILE A 64 -37.16 -13.78 3.69
CA ILE A 64 -36.35 -14.94 4.00
C ILE A 64 -37.25 -16.12 4.29
N ASN A 65 -37.13 -17.17 3.50
CA ASN A 65 -37.82 -18.44 3.74
C ASN A 65 -36.97 -19.28 4.70
N TYR A 66 -37.18 -19.09 5.99
CA TYR A 66 -36.43 -19.78 7.04
C TYR A 66 -36.59 -21.29 7.00
N ASP A 67 -37.81 -21.78 6.69
CA ASP A 67 -38.10 -23.23 6.59
C ASP A 67 -37.21 -23.88 5.53
N ALA A 68 -37.11 -23.26 4.34
CA ALA A 68 -36.26 -23.78 3.29
C ALA A 68 -34.77 -23.74 3.69
N LEU A 69 -34.31 -22.68 4.34
CA LEU A 69 -32.89 -22.55 4.76
C LEU A 69 -32.51 -23.62 5.80
N VAL A 70 -33.41 -23.91 6.76
CA VAL A 70 -33.17 -24.94 7.77
C VAL A 70 -33.17 -26.33 7.16
N GLN A 71 -34.09 -26.62 6.21
CA GLN A 71 -34.15 -27.90 5.50
C GLN A 71 -32.91 -28.19 4.64
N LEU A 72 -32.25 -27.17 4.07
CA LEU A 72 -31.07 -27.31 3.24
C LEU A 72 -29.81 -27.76 4.00
N LYS A 73 -29.80 -27.62 5.34
CA LYS A 73 -28.67 -28.02 6.22
C LYS A 73 -27.31 -27.48 5.76
N GLY A 74 -27.30 -26.37 5.04
CA GLY A 74 -26.08 -25.69 4.59
C GLY A 74 -25.59 -24.65 5.59
N THR A 75 -24.37 -24.18 5.42
CA THR A 75 -23.89 -22.98 6.14
C THR A 75 -24.66 -21.75 5.65
N LEU A 76 -25.18 -20.95 6.57
CA LEU A 76 -25.91 -19.72 6.25
C LEU A 76 -25.02 -18.51 6.54
N VAL A 77 -24.88 -17.62 5.56
CA VAL A 77 -24.09 -16.39 5.67
C VAL A 77 -25.01 -15.20 5.41
N PHE A 78 -25.32 -14.44 6.45
CA PHE A 78 -26.15 -13.25 6.33
C PHE A 78 -25.31 -12.00 6.23
N LEU A 79 -25.46 -11.30 5.11
CA LEU A 79 -24.88 -9.98 4.88
C LEU A 79 -25.89 -8.90 5.27
N MET A 80 -25.38 -7.74 5.75
CA MET A 80 -26.24 -6.60 6.17
C MET A 80 -27.30 -6.98 7.23
N GLY A 81 -27.03 -7.98 8.06
CA GLY A 81 -28.02 -8.58 8.99
C GLY A 81 -27.92 -8.11 10.44
N ILE A 82 -27.00 -7.21 10.81
CA ILE A 82 -26.77 -6.88 12.23
C ILE A 82 -28.00 -6.29 12.91
N SER A 83 -28.66 -5.33 12.28
CA SER A 83 -29.91 -4.76 12.83
C SER A 83 -31.09 -5.73 12.86
N SER A 84 -31.03 -6.76 12.01
CA SER A 84 -32.07 -7.79 11.89
C SER A 84 -31.72 -9.08 12.61
N MET A 85 -30.58 -9.13 13.29
CA MET A 85 -30.05 -10.35 13.93
C MET A 85 -31.05 -11.00 14.90
N PRO A 86 -31.78 -10.25 15.76
CA PRO A 86 -32.79 -10.85 16.61
C PRO A 86 -33.90 -11.56 15.81
N SER A 87 -34.34 -10.95 14.71
CA SER A 87 -35.38 -11.53 13.84
C SER A 87 -34.84 -12.73 13.05
N ILE A 88 -33.55 -12.71 12.65
CA ILE A 88 -32.90 -13.83 11.97
C ILE A 88 -32.80 -15.04 12.90
N CYS A 89 -32.25 -14.87 14.11
CA CYS A 89 -32.11 -15.95 15.08
C CYS A 89 -33.52 -16.54 15.47
N LYS A 90 -34.49 -15.65 15.73
CA LYS A 90 -35.83 -16.09 16.01
C LYS A 90 -36.45 -16.86 14.83
N GLY A 91 -36.34 -16.33 13.61
CA GLY A 91 -36.92 -16.96 12.41
C GLY A 91 -36.30 -18.34 12.13
N LEU A 92 -35.00 -18.54 12.36
CA LEU A 92 -34.35 -19.85 12.24
C LEU A 92 -34.84 -20.83 13.28
N MET A 93 -34.99 -20.41 14.55
CA MET A 93 -35.51 -21.28 15.60
C MET A 93 -37.01 -21.60 15.41
N ASP A 94 -37.83 -20.62 15.02
CA ASP A 94 -39.25 -20.84 14.70
C ASP A 94 -39.43 -21.84 13.54
N ALA A 95 -38.48 -21.89 12.60
CA ALA A 95 -38.41 -22.87 11.49
C ALA A 95 -37.81 -24.23 11.88
N GLY A 96 -37.52 -24.46 13.17
CA GLY A 96 -37.07 -25.74 13.69
C GLY A 96 -35.56 -25.91 13.76
N MET A 97 -34.75 -24.85 13.61
CA MET A 97 -33.31 -24.91 13.90
C MET A 97 -33.10 -25.03 15.42
N GLU A 98 -32.21 -25.94 15.82
CA GLU A 98 -31.87 -26.06 17.25
C GLU A 98 -31.19 -24.76 17.74
N GLY A 99 -31.57 -24.28 18.92
CA GLY A 99 -30.99 -23.09 19.52
C GLY A 99 -29.47 -23.22 19.77
N THR A 100 -29.01 -24.46 19.96
CA THR A 100 -27.60 -24.82 20.14
C THR A 100 -26.77 -24.85 18.84
N MET A 101 -27.39 -24.60 17.67
CA MET A 101 -26.66 -24.54 16.40
C MET A 101 -25.55 -23.47 16.47
N PRO A 102 -24.30 -23.85 16.20
CA PRO A 102 -23.18 -22.90 16.24
C PRO A 102 -23.37 -21.73 15.30
N ALA A 103 -23.02 -20.55 15.78
CA ALA A 103 -23.15 -19.31 15.03
C ALA A 103 -22.04 -18.31 15.40
N ALA A 104 -21.70 -17.44 14.49
CA ALA A 104 -20.69 -16.41 14.69
C ALA A 104 -21.12 -15.07 14.09
N VAL A 105 -20.71 -13.98 14.75
CA VAL A 105 -20.75 -12.63 14.17
C VAL A 105 -19.32 -12.15 13.97
N LEU A 106 -19.01 -11.70 12.76
CA LEU A 106 -17.68 -11.32 12.32
C LEU A 106 -17.71 -9.85 11.89
N GLU A 107 -17.16 -8.98 12.75
CA GLU A 107 -17.12 -7.53 12.56
C GLU A 107 -15.83 -7.10 11.88
N ARG A 108 -15.92 -6.17 10.93
CA ARG A 108 -14.78 -5.57 10.21
C ARG A 108 -13.78 -6.61 9.69
N GLY A 109 -14.31 -7.73 9.18
CA GLY A 109 -13.51 -8.85 8.70
C GLY A 109 -12.44 -8.45 7.71
N THR A 110 -11.34 -9.22 7.70
CA THR A 110 -10.13 -9.01 6.87
C THR A 110 -9.30 -7.76 7.20
N THR A 111 -9.71 -6.98 8.18
CA THR A 111 -8.97 -5.79 8.64
C THR A 111 -8.23 -6.08 9.96
N SER A 112 -7.29 -5.19 10.33
CA SER A 112 -6.62 -5.27 11.63
C SER A 112 -7.57 -5.05 12.83
N ARG A 113 -8.77 -4.51 12.57
CA ARG A 113 -9.83 -4.29 13.57
C ARG A 113 -10.87 -5.39 13.57
N GLN A 114 -10.59 -6.53 12.93
CA GLN A 114 -11.49 -7.67 12.96
C GLN A 114 -11.76 -8.10 14.38
N ARG A 115 -13.05 -8.25 14.71
CA ARG A 115 -13.54 -8.87 15.94
C ARG A 115 -14.51 -9.97 15.58
N LYS A 116 -14.63 -10.95 16.46
CA LYS A 116 -15.54 -12.07 16.29
C LYS A 116 -16.22 -12.41 17.60
N VAL A 117 -17.45 -12.84 17.51
CA VAL A 117 -18.20 -13.46 18.59
C VAL A 117 -18.67 -14.80 18.07
N VAL A 118 -18.28 -15.87 18.72
CA VAL A 118 -18.72 -17.24 18.41
C VAL A 118 -19.58 -17.72 19.57
N SER A 119 -20.79 -18.18 19.26
CA SER A 119 -21.82 -18.60 20.21
C SER A 119 -22.72 -19.64 19.51
N ASP A 120 -23.93 -19.78 19.95
CA ASP A 120 -25.01 -20.50 19.28
C ASP A 120 -26.15 -19.54 18.89
N VAL A 121 -27.12 -20.02 18.10
CA VAL A 121 -28.21 -19.20 17.57
C VAL A 121 -29.05 -18.60 18.69
N ALA A 122 -29.27 -19.32 19.80
CA ALA A 122 -30.12 -18.83 20.92
C ALA A 122 -29.45 -17.66 21.67
N HIS A 123 -28.11 -17.67 21.78
CA HIS A 123 -27.35 -16.70 22.59
C HIS A 123 -26.56 -15.67 21.74
N LEU A 124 -26.62 -15.77 20.42
CA LEU A 124 -25.79 -14.93 19.53
C LEU A 124 -26.07 -13.44 19.70
N VAL A 125 -27.36 -13.09 19.88
CA VAL A 125 -27.78 -11.69 20.06
C VAL A 125 -27.21 -11.11 21.32
N GLU A 126 -27.41 -11.77 22.46
CA GLU A 126 -26.92 -11.33 23.77
C GLU A 126 -25.38 -11.23 23.79
N SER A 127 -24.70 -12.27 23.29
CA SER A 127 -23.23 -12.29 23.22
C SER A 127 -22.65 -11.16 22.35
N SER A 128 -23.34 -10.84 21.25
CA SER A 128 -22.94 -9.75 20.36
C SER A 128 -23.16 -8.36 20.96
N GLU A 129 -24.27 -8.18 21.70
CA GLU A 129 -24.56 -6.95 22.43
C GLU A 129 -23.55 -6.72 23.56
N GLN A 130 -23.27 -7.75 24.36
CA GLN A 130 -22.26 -7.69 25.42
C GLN A 130 -20.86 -7.36 24.88
N ALA A 131 -20.50 -7.90 23.70
CA ALA A 131 -19.25 -7.60 23.01
C ALA A 131 -19.26 -6.23 22.30
N GLY A 132 -20.42 -5.54 22.22
CA GLY A 132 -20.57 -4.27 21.55
C GLY A 132 -20.28 -4.34 20.05
N ILE A 133 -20.68 -5.43 19.37
CA ILE A 133 -20.53 -5.61 17.93
C ILE A 133 -21.37 -4.60 17.16
N LYS A 134 -20.79 -4.04 16.09
CA LYS A 134 -21.46 -3.05 15.23
C LYS A 134 -21.26 -3.37 13.75
N ALA A 135 -22.05 -2.75 12.91
CA ALA A 135 -21.81 -2.77 11.46
C ALA A 135 -20.49 -2.03 11.11
N PRO A 136 -19.76 -2.45 10.08
CA PRO A 136 -20.07 -3.57 9.19
C PRO A 136 -19.69 -4.93 9.80
N ALA A 137 -20.63 -5.87 9.76
CA ALA A 137 -20.39 -7.23 10.21
C ALA A 137 -21.26 -8.22 9.42
N ILE A 138 -20.89 -9.50 9.45
CA ILE A 138 -21.65 -10.59 8.87
C ILE A 138 -22.01 -11.63 9.94
N ILE A 139 -23.08 -12.39 9.72
CA ILE A 139 -23.50 -13.47 10.58
C ILE A 139 -23.28 -14.78 9.83
N VAL A 140 -22.66 -15.75 10.48
CA VAL A 140 -22.47 -17.10 9.96
C VAL A 140 -23.17 -18.09 10.89
N VAL A 141 -23.99 -18.97 10.35
CA VAL A 141 -24.69 -20.01 11.12
C VAL A 141 -24.41 -21.38 10.52
N GLY A 142 -23.95 -22.30 11.33
CA GLY A 142 -23.64 -23.68 10.93
C GLY A 142 -22.54 -24.28 11.77
N GLU A 143 -22.45 -25.60 11.76
CA GLU A 143 -21.50 -26.40 12.55
C GLU A 143 -20.03 -26.02 12.26
N VAL A 144 -19.73 -25.50 11.06
CA VAL A 144 -18.39 -25.00 10.66
C VAL A 144 -17.86 -23.90 11.60
N CYS A 145 -18.73 -23.20 12.33
CA CYS A 145 -18.32 -22.19 13.30
C CYS A 145 -17.53 -22.80 14.47
N THR A 146 -17.67 -24.11 14.74
CA THR A 146 -16.91 -24.82 15.78
C THR A 146 -15.43 -24.92 15.47
N LEU A 147 -15.03 -24.82 14.19
CA LEU A 147 -13.64 -24.94 13.72
C LEU A 147 -12.83 -23.66 13.89
N GLU A 148 -13.46 -22.56 14.30
CA GLU A 148 -12.85 -21.25 14.39
C GLU A 148 -11.53 -21.23 15.17
N LYS A 149 -11.46 -21.89 16.33
CA LYS A 149 -10.27 -21.94 17.18
C LYS A 149 -9.12 -22.71 16.57
N ASP A 150 -9.44 -23.80 15.86
CA ASP A 150 -8.44 -24.68 15.26
C ASP A 150 -7.81 -24.03 14.02
N PHE A 151 -8.61 -23.29 13.27
CA PHE A 151 -8.20 -22.67 12.02
C PHE A 151 -7.87 -21.18 12.13
N GLU A 152 -7.75 -20.65 13.33
CA GLU A 152 -7.34 -19.27 13.58
C GLU A 152 -5.90 -19.04 13.09
N TRP A 153 -5.74 -18.38 11.95
CA TRP A 153 -4.45 -18.12 11.32
C TRP A 153 -4.12 -16.64 11.17
N ALA A 154 -5.11 -15.83 10.78
CA ALA A 154 -4.89 -14.43 10.42
C ALA A 154 -4.49 -13.59 11.64
N GLU A 155 -5.14 -13.80 12.79
CA GLU A 155 -4.88 -13.07 14.01
C GLU A 155 -3.60 -13.53 14.72
N LYS A 156 -3.16 -14.80 14.47
CA LYS A 156 -1.91 -15.37 15.00
C LYS A 156 -0.67 -14.94 14.23
N ARG A 157 -0.79 -14.23 13.11
CA ARG A 157 0.37 -13.69 12.39
C ARG A 157 1.09 -12.65 13.25
N ILE A 158 2.42 -12.55 13.08
CA ILE A 158 3.30 -11.70 13.90
C ILE A 158 2.80 -10.25 14.01
N LEU A 159 2.28 -9.70 12.94
CA LEU A 159 1.70 -8.36 12.86
C LEU A 159 0.19 -8.36 12.60
N GLY A 160 -0.50 -9.50 12.79
CA GLY A 160 -1.95 -9.57 12.75
C GLY A 160 -2.54 -8.54 13.73
N LYS A 161 -3.62 -7.87 13.44
CA LYS A 161 -4.20 -6.79 14.28
C LYS A 161 -3.34 -5.50 14.40
N ARG A 162 -2.22 -5.37 13.67
CA ARG A 162 -1.42 -4.15 13.64
C ARG A 162 -1.71 -3.34 12.39
N GLN A 163 -1.72 -2.02 12.56
CA GLN A 163 -1.84 -1.05 11.47
C GLN A 163 -0.56 -0.23 11.33
N PHE A 164 -0.18 0.04 10.08
CA PHE A 164 0.96 0.90 9.77
C PHE A 164 0.56 1.93 8.73
N LEU A 165 0.99 3.16 8.97
CA LEU A 165 0.93 4.25 8.02
C LEU A 165 2.34 4.45 7.45
N ILE A 166 2.50 4.33 6.13
CA ILE A 166 3.77 4.56 5.45
C ILE A 166 3.66 5.88 4.69
N THR A 167 4.45 6.87 5.11
CA THR A 167 4.43 8.23 4.56
C THR A 167 5.49 8.48 3.48
N ARG A 168 6.24 7.44 3.09
CA ARG A 168 7.30 7.55 2.06
C ARG A 168 6.70 7.82 0.68
N PRO A 169 7.46 8.46 -0.24
CA PRO A 169 7.06 8.59 -1.64
C PRO A 169 6.68 7.24 -2.23
N LYS A 170 5.65 7.21 -3.06
CA LYS A 170 5.04 6.01 -3.64
C LYS A 170 6.05 5.07 -4.30
N GLU A 171 7.07 5.65 -4.93
CA GLU A 171 8.15 4.93 -5.61
C GLU A 171 9.07 4.10 -4.68
N ASN A 172 9.12 4.44 -3.39
CA ASN A 172 10.01 3.84 -2.41
C ASN A 172 9.27 3.06 -1.31
N GLY A 173 7.93 3.04 -1.33
CA GLY A 173 7.10 2.50 -0.25
C GLY A 173 6.85 1.00 -0.33
N SER A 174 6.73 0.46 -1.53
CA SER A 174 6.19 -0.88 -1.80
C SER A 174 6.90 -2.03 -1.08
N ALA A 175 8.22 -2.09 -1.08
CA ALA A 175 8.96 -3.22 -0.49
C ALA A 175 8.78 -3.32 1.04
N LEU A 176 8.69 -2.19 1.76
CA LEU A 176 8.38 -2.18 3.19
C LEU A 176 6.92 -2.57 3.43
N ALA A 177 5.99 -2.01 2.65
CA ALA A 177 4.57 -2.31 2.72
C ALA A 177 4.32 -3.80 2.49
N GLU A 178 4.92 -4.39 1.45
CA GLU A 178 4.83 -5.82 1.14
C GLU A 178 5.33 -6.70 2.30
N ARG A 179 6.47 -6.38 2.90
CA ARG A 179 6.99 -7.11 4.06
C ARG A 179 6.08 -7.02 5.26
N LEU A 180 5.54 -5.84 5.57
CA LEU A 180 4.60 -5.66 6.67
C LEU A 180 3.31 -6.44 6.42
N ARG A 181 2.74 -6.37 5.20
CA ARG A 181 1.58 -7.17 4.79
C ARG A 181 1.87 -8.66 4.84
N ALA A 182 3.06 -9.09 4.40
CA ALA A 182 3.49 -10.47 4.50
C ALA A 182 3.55 -10.97 5.95
N CYS A 183 3.79 -10.12 6.92
CA CYS A 183 3.70 -10.42 8.35
C CYS A 183 2.27 -10.32 8.93
N GLY A 184 1.26 -9.97 8.14
CA GLY A 184 -0.14 -9.88 8.55
C GLY A 184 -0.64 -8.48 8.89
N ALA A 185 0.18 -7.45 8.76
CA ALA A 185 -0.22 -6.09 9.06
C ALA A 185 -1.20 -5.52 8.02
N GLN A 186 -2.09 -4.66 8.48
CA GLN A 186 -2.79 -3.72 7.60
C GLN A 186 -1.87 -2.52 7.32
N VAL A 187 -1.63 -2.22 6.05
CA VAL A 187 -0.73 -1.12 5.66
C VAL A 187 -1.46 -0.14 4.76
N LEU A 188 -1.49 1.11 5.20
CA LEU A 188 -1.95 2.25 4.41
C LEU A 188 -0.72 3.04 3.93
N GLU A 189 -0.58 3.19 2.61
CA GLU A 189 0.48 3.99 2.00
C GLU A 189 -0.06 5.37 1.68
N VAL A 190 0.52 6.38 2.34
CA VAL A 190 0.13 7.78 2.25
C VAL A 190 1.37 8.58 1.90
N PRO A 191 1.72 8.70 0.61
CA PRO A 191 2.82 9.55 0.22
C PRO A 191 2.57 10.97 0.73
N SER A 192 3.47 11.48 1.56
CA SER A 192 3.36 12.83 2.12
C SER A 192 4.21 13.86 1.38
N ILE A 193 5.08 13.39 0.48
CA ILE A 193 5.96 14.23 -0.32
C ILE A 193 5.95 13.77 -1.77
N VAL A 194 6.02 14.74 -2.67
CA VAL A 194 6.17 14.55 -4.12
C VAL A 194 7.43 15.30 -4.57
N THR A 195 8.16 14.72 -5.50
CA THR A 195 9.33 15.34 -6.09
C THR A 195 9.03 15.81 -7.51
N HIS A 196 9.35 17.06 -7.80
CA HIS A 196 9.16 17.67 -9.11
C HIS A 196 10.53 17.97 -9.73
N PRO A 197 10.85 17.42 -10.92
CA PRO A 197 12.05 17.80 -11.65
C PRO A 197 11.99 19.29 -12.00
N ILE A 198 13.14 19.98 -11.90
CA ILE A 198 13.26 21.36 -12.38
C ILE A 198 13.39 21.30 -13.91
N GLU A 199 12.34 21.74 -14.59
CA GLU A 199 12.28 21.69 -16.06
C GLU A 199 13.25 22.71 -16.70
N GLN A 200 13.71 22.42 -17.93
CA GLN A 200 14.59 23.28 -18.74
C GLN A 200 15.81 23.80 -17.97
N ASN A 201 16.51 22.91 -17.29
CA ASN A 201 17.66 23.26 -16.42
C ASN A 201 18.91 23.65 -17.23
N GLU A 202 18.91 24.87 -17.76
CA GLU A 202 20.07 25.41 -18.53
C GLU A 202 21.35 25.48 -17.67
N LYS A 203 21.24 25.63 -16.35
CA LYS A 203 22.40 25.58 -15.45
C LYS A 203 23.04 24.21 -15.49
N LEU A 204 22.24 23.13 -15.41
CA LEU A 204 22.75 21.78 -15.54
C LEU A 204 23.41 21.55 -16.88
N LYS A 205 22.77 21.98 -17.97
CA LYS A 205 23.31 21.85 -19.32
C LYS A 205 24.66 22.55 -19.45
N ASN A 206 24.77 23.78 -19.01
CA ASN A 206 26.01 24.54 -19.08
C ASN A 206 27.11 23.90 -18.23
N ALA A 207 26.81 23.49 -17.01
CA ALA A 207 27.77 22.87 -16.11
C ALA A 207 28.37 21.57 -16.66
N VAL A 208 27.54 20.74 -17.28
CA VAL A 208 28.02 19.45 -17.83
C VAL A 208 28.71 19.56 -19.18
N LEU A 209 28.41 20.61 -19.96
CA LEU A 209 29.01 20.85 -21.27
C LEU A 209 30.28 21.75 -21.23
N GLN A 210 30.50 22.45 -20.13
CA GLN A 210 31.67 23.32 -20.00
C GLN A 210 32.98 22.49 -20.09
N THR A 211 33.89 22.94 -20.93
CA THR A 211 35.15 22.30 -21.24
C THR A 211 36.31 22.82 -20.37
N GLY A 212 37.51 22.25 -20.50
CA GLY A 212 38.72 22.73 -19.84
C GLY A 212 39.06 22.08 -18.50
N ALA A 213 38.23 21.19 -17.96
CA ALA A 213 38.51 20.42 -16.76
C ALA A 213 39.20 19.09 -17.11
N LYS A 214 40.14 18.61 -16.29
CA LYS A 214 40.75 17.27 -16.44
C LYS A 214 39.78 16.14 -16.09
N GLU A 215 38.96 16.37 -15.06
CA GLU A 215 37.93 15.45 -14.61
C GLU A 215 36.62 16.18 -14.44
N LEU A 216 35.52 15.53 -14.84
CA LEU A 216 34.16 15.93 -14.50
C LEU A 216 33.60 14.94 -13.47
N TRP A 217 33.35 15.44 -12.29
CA TRP A 217 32.71 14.67 -11.23
C TRP A 217 31.23 15.02 -11.13
N ILE A 218 30.36 14.01 -11.21
CA ILE A 218 28.93 14.17 -10.94
C ILE A 218 28.64 13.57 -9.57
N VAL A 219 28.10 14.39 -8.68
CA VAL A 219 27.91 14.02 -7.28
C VAL A 219 26.42 13.88 -6.97
N PHE A 220 26.03 12.73 -6.43
CA PHE A 220 24.65 12.44 -6.07
C PHE A 220 24.49 12.18 -4.58
N SER A 221 23.57 12.91 -3.95
CA SER A 221 23.20 12.74 -2.54
C SER A 221 21.93 11.89 -2.34
N SER A 222 21.27 11.41 -3.42
CA SER A 222 20.06 10.60 -3.34
C SER A 222 19.85 9.75 -4.60
N PRO A 223 19.09 8.63 -4.50
CA PRO A 223 18.69 7.86 -5.68
C PRO A 223 17.79 8.67 -6.65
N ILE A 224 16.94 9.56 -6.12
CA ILE A 224 16.10 10.46 -6.93
C ILE A 224 16.99 11.37 -7.76
N GLY A 225 18.04 11.93 -7.16
CA GLY A 225 19.01 12.77 -7.87
C GLY A 225 19.63 12.06 -9.07
N VAL A 226 19.98 10.77 -8.93
CA VAL A 226 20.51 9.99 -10.07
C VAL A 226 19.48 9.90 -11.19
N ARG A 227 18.25 9.48 -10.91
CA ARG A 227 17.19 9.34 -11.93
C ARG A 227 16.92 10.66 -12.63
N THR A 228 16.65 11.70 -11.83
CA THR A 228 16.31 13.03 -12.36
C THR A 228 17.45 13.59 -13.22
N PHE A 229 18.70 13.38 -12.83
CA PHE A 229 19.85 13.83 -13.62
C PHE A 229 19.86 13.20 -15.01
N PHE A 230 19.78 11.88 -15.12
CA PHE A 230 19.80 11.21 -16.41
C PHE A 230 18.55 11.49 -17.26
N GLU A 231 17.38 11.61 -16.64
CA GLU A 231 16.16 12.03 -17.33
C GLU A 231 16.27 13.46 -17.88
N GLN A 232 16.84 14.38 -17.11
CA GLN A 232 17.08 15.76 -17.59
C GLN A 232 18.10 15.82 -18.72
N LEU A 233 19.19 15.02 -18.64
CA LEU A 233 20.14 14.94 -19.76
C LEU A 233 19.43 14.54 -21.06
N LEU A 234 18.61 13.49 -21.03
CA LEU A 234 17.87 13.04 -22.20
C LEU A 234 16.90 14.11 -22.72
N LYS A 235 16.18 14.81 -21.83
CA LYS A 235 15.28 15.94 -22.20
C LYS A 235 16.05 17.11 -22.86
N LEU A 236 17.31 17.32 -22.46
CA LEU A 236 18.20 18.32 -23.05
C LEU A 236 18.85 17.86 -24.36
N GLY A 237 18.54 16.66 -24.85
CA GLY A 237 19.16 16.05 -26.02
C GLY A 237 20.58 15.58 -25.80
N LEU A 238 20.97 15.36 -24.53
CA LEU A 238 22.30 14.91 -24.12
C LEU A 238 22.25 13.48 -23.63
N ASP A 239 23.39 12.81 -23.68
CA ASP A 239 23.59 11.51 -23.03
C ASP A 239 24.96 11.46 -22.34
N ALA A 240 25.33 10.29 -21.76
CA ALA A 240 26.59 10.12 -21.06
C ALA A 240 27.85 10.43 -21.92
N ARG A 241 27.76 10.25 -23.23
CA ARG A 241 28.87 10.56 -24.17
C ARG A 241 29.13 12.08 -24.23
N SER A 242 28.06 12.85 -24.11
CA SER A 242 28.13 14.33 -24.05
C SER A 242 28.92 14.83 -22.82
N LEU A 243 29.07 14.02 -21.79
CA LEU A 243 29.79 14.34 -20.56
C LEU A 243 31.30 14.11 -20.69
N MET A 244 31.77 13.39 -21.72
CA MET A 244 33.18 12.99 -21.95
C MET A 244 33.86 13.80 -23.07
N GLN A 245 33.52 15.10 -23.16
CA GLN A 245 34.13 15.98 -24.17
C GLN A 245 35.59 16.30 -23.82
N ASP A 246 36.37 16.66 -24.82
CA ASP A 246 37.78 17.11 -24.71
C ASP A 246 38.74 16.14 -24.00
N GLY A 247 38.40 14.84 -24.01
CA GLY A 247 39.25 13.80 -23.40
C GLY A 247 39.27 13.80 -21.87
N ARG A 248 38.41 14.58 -21.21
CA ARG A 248 38.24 14.56 -19.74
C ARG A 248 37.72 13.22 -19.24
N SER A 249 38.11 12.85 -18.04
CA SER A 249 37.55 11.67 -17.36
C SER A 249 36.19 12.02 -16.73
N LEU A 250 35.16 11.18 -16.94
CA LEU A 250 33.89 11.27 -16.24
C LEU A 250 33.90 10.36 -15.00
N LYS A 251 33.64 10.93 -13.84
CA LYS A 251 33.63 10.23 -12.55
C LYS A 251 32.36 10.51 -11.75
N PHE A 252 32.01 9.58 -10.89
CA PHE A 252 30.78 9.65 -10.08
C PHE A 252 31.06 9.49 -8.59
N ALA A 253 30.50 10.38 -7.77
CA ALA A 253 30.51 10.27 -6.33
C ALA A 253 29.08 10.15 -5.78
N VAL A 254 28.88 9.21 -4.86
CA VAL A 254 27.55 8.93 -4.28
C VAL A 254 27.61 8.90 -2.76
N ILE A 255 26.53 9.40 -2.12
CA ILE A 255 26.47 9.48 -0.65
C ILE A 255 26.41 8.11 0.03
N GLY A 256 25.88 7.08 -0.64
CA GLY A 256 25.71 5.77 -0.03
C GLY A 256 25.23 4.68 -0.98
N SER A 257 25.07 3.49 -0.44
CA SER A 257 24.81 2.26 -1.21
C SER A 257 23.52 2.29 -2.02
N ALA A 258 22.46 2.93 -1.52
CA ALA A 258 21.18 3.04 -2.25
C ALA A 258 21.36 3.90 -3.51
N THR A 259 22.08 5.03 -3.40
CA THR A 259 22.38 5.91 -4.53
C THR A 259 23.30 5.22 -5.54
N GLY A 260 24.29 4.46 -5.05
CA GLY A 260 25.16 3.67 -5.92
C GLY A 260 24.43 2.53 -6.66
N LYS A 261 23.44 1.90 -6.02
CA LYS A 261 22.58 0.91 -6.68
C LYS A 261 21.75 1.55 -7.79
N GLU A 262 21.25 2.75 -7.57
CA GLU A 262 20.47 3.47 -8.58
C GLU A 262 21.37 3.86 -9.78
N LEU A 263 22.60 4.35 -9.52
CA LEU A 263 23.57 4.70 -10.56
C LEU A 263 23.88 3.49 -11.47
N ARG A 264 23.99 2.30 -10.90
CA ARG A 264 24.24 1.06 -11.68
C ARG A 264 23.14 0.74 -12.68
N LYS A 265 21.92 1.17 -12.46
CA LYS A 265 20.82 0.98 -13.44
C LYS A 265 21.05 1.76 -14.73
N PHE A 266 21.82 2.83 -14.66
CA PHE A 266 22.25 3.63 -15.81
C PHE A 266 23.60 3.19 -16.40
N GLY A 267 24.15 2.07 -15.92
CA GLY A 267 25.38 1.48 -16.44
C GLY A 267 26.67 2.01 -15.81
N PHE A 268 26.60 2.80 -14.74
CA PHE A 268 27.77 3.39 -14.09
C PHE A 268 28.01 2.85 -12.68
N CYS A 269 29.29 2.77 -12.30
CA CYS A 269 29.72 2.54 -10.93
C CYS A 269 30.17 3.86 -10.29
N ALA A 270 30.00 3.98 -8.99
CA ALA A 270 30.54 5.11 -8.26
C ALA A 270 32.05 4.92 -8.04
N ASP A 271 32.85 5.94 -8.35
CA ASP A 271 34.29 5.99 -8.05
C ASP A 271 34.50 6.32 -6.56
N VAL A 272 33.64 7.17 -5.99
CA VAL A 272 33.73 7.58 -4.60
C VAL A 272 32.39 7.30 -3.88
N MET A 273 32.49 6.62 -2.74
CA MET A 273 31.41 6.46 -1.76
C MET A 273 32.04 6.47 -0.35
N PRO A 274 31.57 7.31 0.58
CA PRO A 274 32.13 7.38 1.93
C PRO A 274 31.79 6.13 2.75
N ALA A 275 32.51 5.87 3.84
CA ALA A 275 32.19 4.79 4.77
C ALA A 275 30.98 5.14 5.65
N VAL A 276 30.83 6.41 6.03
CA VAL A 276 29.68 6.97 6.73
C VAL A 276 28.85 7.77 5.75
N PHE A 277 27.58 7.40 5.58
CA PHE A 277 26.71 7.92 4.54
C PHE A 277 26.11 9.28 4.90
N ASN A 278 26.96 10.32 4.91
CA ASN A 278 26.55 11.70 5.08
C ASN A 278 27.26 12.64 4.10
N ALA A 279 26.73 13.86 3.98
CA ALA A 279 27.21 14.83 3.00
C ALA A 279 28.64 15.33 3.28
N LYS A 280 28.99 15.54 4.56
CA LYS A 280 30.31 16.00 4.98
C LYS A 280 31.40 14.98 4.63
N GLU A 281 31.21 13.73 5.05
CA GLU A 281 32.15 12.64 4.76
C GLU A 281 32.35 12.40 3.25
N LEU A 282 31.25 12.53 2.47
CA LEU A 282 31.36 12.47 1.01
C LEU A 282 32.24 13.61 0.47
N GLY A 283 32.04 14.84 0.95
CA GLY A 283 32.85 16.00 0.56
C GLY A 283 34.31 15.85 0.91
N GLU A 284 34.62 15.43 2.16
CA GLU A 284 35.98 15.20 2.64
C GLU A 284 36.69 14.08 1.85
N LYS A 285 35.98 12.99 1.53
CA LYS A 285 36.56 11.91 0.74
C LYS A 285 36.78 12.33 -0.70
N LEU A 286 35.81 12.98 -1.33
CA LEU A 286 35.96 13.46 -2.72
C LEU A 286 37.06 14.50 -2.86
N ALA A 287 37.21 15.39 -1.87
CA ALA A 287 38.31 16.38 -1.86
C ALA A 287 39.73 15.76 -1.85
N LYS A 288 39.86 14.52 -1.36
CA LYS A 288 41.11 13.78 -1.35
C LYS A 288 41.37 13.02 -2.67
N GLU A 289 40.31 12.63 -3.37
CA GLU A 289 40.38 11.79 -4.59
C GLU A 289 40.40 12.61 -5.88
N ALA A 290 39.74 13.79 -5.88
CA ALA A 290 39.68 14.65 -7.05
C ALA A 290 41.04 15.32 -7.28
N VAL A 291 41.52 15.28 -8.53
CA VAL A 291 42.80 15.96 -8.91
C VAL A 291 42.59 17.46 -9.06
N PRO A 292 43.66 18.28 -8.95
CA PRO A 292 43.58 19.69 -9.30
C PRO A 292 43.00 19.89 -10.72
N GLU A 293 42.26 21.00 -10.93
CA GLU A 293 41.55 21.27 -12.19
C GLU A 293 40.36 20.33 -12.45
N SER A 294 39.91 19.57 -11.43
CA SER A 294 38.63 18.84 -11.49
C SER A 294 37.43 19.82 -11.32
N ARG A 295 36.37 19.56 -12.09
CA ARG A 295 35.09 20.23 -11.92
C ARG A 295 34.14 19.28 -11.18
N ILE A 296 33.46 19.81 -10.15
CA ILE A 296 32.51 19.08 -9.32
C ILE A 296 31.11 19.62 -9.57
N VAL A 297 30.24 18.83 -10.17
CA VAL A 297 28.82 19.14 -10.36
C VAL A 297 27.99 18.36 -9.34
N ILE A 298 27.40 19.07 -8.39
CA ILE A 298 26.52 18.49 -7.36
C ILE A 298 25.08 18.54 -7.84
N ALA A 299 24.54 17.38 -8.25
CA ALA A 299 23.16 17.25 -8.71
C ALA A 299 22.26 16.77 -7.58
N ARG A 300 21.45 17.67 -7.00
CA ARG A 300 20.70 17.40 -5.76
C ARG A 300 19.35 18.09 -5.68
N ALA A 301 18.61 17.84 -4.57
CA ALA A 301 17.42 18.60 -4.24
C ALA A 301 17.74 20.08 -3.98
N LYS A 302 16.80 20.97 -4.31
CA LYS A 302 16.89 22.40 -4.01
C LYS A 302 17.10 22.67 -2.51
N GLU A 303 16.36 21.96 -1.68
CA GLU A 303 16.43 22.05 -0.21
C GLU A 303 17.40 20.99 0.41
N GLY A 304 18.45 20.62 -0.30
CA GLY A 304 19.43 19.62 0.20
C GLY A 304 20.49 20.20 1.15
N SER A 305 21.20 19.34 1.90
CA SER A 305 22.30 19.72 2.79
C SER A 305 23.46 20.33 1.98
N LYS A 306 24.00 21.44 2.49
CA LYS A 306 25.17 22.13 1.89
C LYS A 306 26.51 21.70 2.49
N GLU A 307 26.54 20.80 3.45
CA GLU A 307 27.75 20.33 4.15
C GLU A 307 28.79 19.67 3.24
N LEU A 308 28.37 19.23 2.05
CA LEU A 308 29.24 18.68 1.03
C LEU A 308 30.20 19.73 0.42
N ILE A 309 29.79 21.01 0.36
CA ILE A 309 30.46 22.05 -0.39
C ILE A 309 31.75 22.56 0.29
N PRO A 310 31.76 22.89 1.59
CA PRO A 310 32.92 23.49 2.23
C PRO A 310 34.24 22.68 2.11
N PRO A 311 34.24 21.32 2.31
CA PRO A 311 35.46 20.54 2.12
C PRO A 311 36.04 20.60 0.71
N LEU A 312 35.19 20.65 -0.32
CA LEU A 312 35.61 20.72 -1.73
C LEU A 312 36.20 22.09 -2.07
N GLN A 313 35.57 23.18 -1.59
CA GLN A 313 36.08 24.53 -1.77
C GLN A 313 37.39 24.77 -1.03
N GLN A 314 37.57 24.22 0.17
CA GLN A 314 38.81 24.29 0.93
C GLN A 314 39.96 23.55 0.21
N ALA A 315 39.65 22.52 -0.56
CA ALA A 315 40.60 21.82 -1.42
C ALA A 315 40.91 22.56 -2.75
N GLY A 316 40.33 23.74 -2.98
CA GLY A 316 40.53 24.53 -4.19
C GLY A 316 39.82 24.01 -5.44
N LEU A 317 38.82 23.13 -5.29
CA LEU A 317 38.07 22.56 -6.40
C LEU A 317 36.96 23.50 -6.88
N GLU A 318 36.72 23.51 -8.19
CA GLU A 318 35.58 24.22 -8.79
C GLU A 318 34.29 23.45 -8.55
N VAL A 319 33.36 24.04 -7.80
CA VAL A 319 32.11 23.38 -7.36
C VAL A 319 30.90 24.12 -7.90
N GLU A 320 30.08 23.41 -8.66
CA GLU A 320 28.77 23.88 -9.10
C GLU A 320 27.65 23.10 -8.39
N ASP A 321 26.88 23.83 -7.57
CA ASP A 321 25.74 23.31 -6.82
C ASP A 321 24.47 23.51 -7.63
N ILE A 322 23.93 22.44 -8.23
CA ILE A 322 22.85 22.49 -9.18
C ILE A 322 21.61 21.78 -8.64
N PRO A 323 20.58 22.52 -8.26
CA PRO A 323 19.27 21.93 -7.98
C PRO A 323 18.71 21.30 -9.25
N ILE A 324 18.29 20.04 -9.15
CA ILE A 324 17.69 19.32 -10.28
C ILE A 324 16.27 18.85 -9.98
N TYR A 325 15.82 18.91 -8.73
CA TYR A 325 14.44 18.67 -8.33
C TYR A 325 14.08 19.45 -7.07
N GLU A 326 12.79 19.65 -6.89
CA GLU A 326 12.18 20.21 -5.68
C GLU A 326 11.32 19.15 -4.99
N THR A 327 11.09 19.32 -3.70
CA THR A 327 10.25 18.41 -2.90
C THR A 327 9.12 19.22 -2.28
N ASP A 328 7.88 18.86 -2.59
CA ASP A 328 6.68 19.47 -2.05
C ASP A 328 5.90 18.50 -1.18
N TYR A 329 5.05 19.03 -0.31
CA TYR A 329 4.12 18.24 0.47
C TYR A 329 2.90 17.89 -0.38
N GLU A 330 2.52 16.63 -0.39
CA GLU A 330 1.28 16.20 -1.02
C GLU A 330 0.11 16.32 -0.03
N VAL A 331 -0.84 17.19 -0.35
CA VAL A 331 -2.11 17.29 0.39
C VAL A 331 -3.19 16.61 -0.45
N ASN A 332 -3.58 15.40 -0.05
CA ASN A 332 -4.63 14.65 -0.72
C ASN A 332 -5.83 14.49 0.20
N GLU A 333 -6.92 15.21 -0.09
CA GLU A 333 -8.15 15.17 0.72
C GLU A 333 -8.80 13.77 0.77
N ILE A 334 -8.70 13.00 -0.32
CA ILE A 334 -9.25 11.63 -0.38
C ILE A 334 -8.46 10.76 0.59
N LEU A 335 -7.13 10.91 0.59
CA LEU A 335 -6.24 10.16 1.46
C LEU A 335 -6.42 10.52 2.93
N ASN A 336 -6.66 11.81 3.24
CA ASN A 336 -6.99 12.25 4.60
C ASN A 336 -8.30 11.61 5.10
N LYS A 337 -9.31 11.50 4.24
CA LYS A 337 -10.57 10.78 4.57
C LYS A 337 -10.34 9.28 4.79
N GLU A 338 -9.47 8.66 4.02
CA GLU A 338 -9.10 7.24 4.20
C GLU A 338 -8.33 7.03 5.52
N ILE A 339 -7.39 7.92 5.86
CA ILE A 339 -6.69 7.89 7.15
C ILE A 339 -7.70 7.94 8.30
N GLN A 340 -8.63 8.91 8.29
CA GLN A 340 -9.66 9.05 9.33
C GLN A 340 -10.57 7.83 9.46
N LYS A 341 -10.83 7.09 8.39
CA LYS A 341 -11.61 5.85 8.45
C LYS A 341 -10.81 4.67 9.04
N VAL A 342 -9.51 4.67 8.84
CA VAL A 342 -8.63 3.57 9.20
C VAL A 342 -8.03 3.75 10.59
N PHE A 343 -7.76 4.96 11.03
CA PHE A 343 -7.25 5.33 12.36
C PHE A 343 -8.30 6.04 13.19
#